data_f17ea870fcab136b05826928507a389d
#
_entry.id   f17ea870fcab136b05826928507a389d
#
_cell.length_a   1.000
_cell.length_b   1.000
_cell.length_c   1.000
_cell.angle_alpha   90.00
_cell.angle_beta   90.00
_cell.angle_gamma   90.00
#
_symmetry.space_group_name_H-M   'P 1'
#
loop_
_entity.id
_entity.type
_entity.pdbx_description
1 polymer ?
#
loop_
_entity_poly.entity_id
_entity_poly.type
_entity_poly.pdbx_seq_one_letter_code
_entity_poly.pdbx_strand_id
1 'polypeptide(L)'
;IDKIGRRTENVSVTRDVSGEGVQQALLKILEGTIARVPPAGGRKHPEQKYLELDTTNILFICGGAFVGLQDIVTKRHTKKNFGFSADADRAVKAPNSNTILRPDPEDLIKYGMIPEFVGRLPVVAMLNELTEDDLVHILTKPKNCIVKQYKKLFALDGVELEITDEAVRAIAKE
;
A
#
# COMPACT_ATOMS: atom_id res chain seq x y z
N ILE A 1 -0.66 0.05 -4.63
CA ILE A 1 0.29 0.75 -5.52
C ILE A 1 1.58 -0.03 -5.72
N ASP A 2 2.01 -0.81 -4.76
CA ASP A 2 3.23 -1.63 -4.77
C ASP A 2 3.36 -2.57 -6.00
N LYS A 3 2.23 -3.05 -6.55
CA LYS A 3 2.21 -3.97 -7.71
C LYS A 3 2.62 -3.34 -9.04
N ILE A 4 2.67 -2.02 -9.11
CA ILE A 4 3.14 -1.30 -10.30
C ILE A 4 4.66 -1.01 -10.23
N GLY A 5 5.32 -1.39 -9.13
CA GLY A 5 6.77 -1.33 -9.00
C GLY A 5 7.45 -2.32 -9.95
N ARG A 6 8.57 -1.92 -10.52
CA ARG A 6 9.38 -2.75 -11.41
C ARG A 6 10.06 -3.86 -10.60
N ARG A 7 9.71 -5.12 -10.80
CA ARG A 7 10.46 -6.25 -10.23
C ARG A 7 11.68 -6.56 -11.10
N THR A 8 12.87 -6.24 -10.62
CA THR A 8 14.15 -6.34 -11.35
C THR A 8 14.84 -7.70 -11.19
N GLU A 9 14.17 -8.82 -11.10
CA GLU A 9 14.87 -10.10 -10.89
C GLU A 9 15.13 -10.94 -12.15
N ASN A 10 14.63 -10.55 -13.33
CA ASN A 10 14.97 -11.23 -14.57
C ASN A 10 15.15 -10.23 -15.72
N VAL A 11 16.39 -10.03 -16.12
CA VAL A 11 16.75 -9.39 -17.40
C VAL A 11 16.43 -10.39 -18.51
N SER A 12 15.19 -10.71 -18.71
CA SER A 12 14.71 -11.37 -19.91
C SER A 12 14.53 -10.31 -20.97
N VAL A 13 15.05 -10.58 -22.16
CA VAL A 13 15.13 -9.70 -23.34
C VAL A 13 13.75 -9.26 -23.90
N THR A 14 12.68 -9.65 -23.31
CA THR A 14 11.35 -9.12 -23.59
C THR A 14 11.22 -7.75 -22.92
N ARG A 15 11.00 -6.73 -23.72
CA ARG A 15 10.64 -5.36 -23.35
C ARG A 15 9.48 -5.47 -22.35
N ASP A 16 9.85 -5.56 -21.07
CA ASP A 16 8.93 -5.78 -20.00
C ASP A 16 8.02 -4.53 -19.90
N VAL A 17 6.76 -4.73 -20.18
CA VAL A 17 5.70 -3.73 -19.98
C VAL A 17 5.45 -3.65 -18.48
N SER A 18 6.54 -3.58 -17.71
CA SER A 18 6.52 -3.44 -16.26
C SER A 18 5.85 -2.12 -15.92
N GLY A 19 5.14 -2.07 -14.82
CA GLY A 19 4.31 -0.95 -14.37
C GLY A 19 4.85 0.48 -14.52
N GLU A 20 6.03 0.68 -15.12
CA GLU A 20 6.59 1.98 -15.43
C GLU A 20 5.65 2.84 -16.31
N GLY A 21 5.07 2.26 -17.35
CA GLY A 21 4.08 2.95 -18.18
C GLY A 21 2.83 3.33 -17.40
N VAL A 22 2.43 2.49 -16.43
CA VAL A 22 1.31 2.80 -15.53
C VAL A 22 1.68 3.93 -14.58
N GLN A 23 2.88 3.90 -14.00
CA GLN A 23 3.38 4.97 -13.14
C GLN A 23 3.44 6.30 -13.89
N GLN A 24 3.96 6.31 -15.13
CA GLN A 24 4.01 7.50 -15.98
C GLN A 24 2.59 8.02 -16.31
N ALA A 25 1.64 7.14 -16.59
CA ALA A 25 0.25 7.54 -16.85
C ALA A 25 -0.41 8.16 -15.61
N LEU A 26 -0.11 7.65 -14.42
CA LEU A 26 -0.60 8.19 -13.15
C LEU A 26 -0.04 9.57 -12.82
N LEU A 27 1.20 9.87 -13.24
CA LEU A 27 1.81 11.19 -13.02
C LEU A 27 0.91 12.31 -13.54
N LYS A 28 0.31 12.13 -14.70
CA LYS A 28 -0.57 13.12 -15.31
C LYS A 28 -1.75 13.49 -14.42
N ILE A 29 -2.27 12.51 -13.69
CA ILE A 29 -3.39 12.70 -12.76
C ILE A 29 -2.92 13.37 -11.47
N LEU A 30 -1.74 12.96 -10.96
CA LEU A 30 -1.16 13.50 -9.73
C LEU A 30 -0.69 14.96 -9.88
N GLU A 31 -0.23 15.33 -11.09
CA GLU A 31 0.22 16.69 -11.40
C GLU A 31 -0.93 17.68 -11.59
N GLY A 32 -2.13 17.18 -11.78
CA GLY A 32 -3.32 17.96 -12.07
C GLY A 32 -3.64 18.02 -13.56
N THR A 33 -4.84 17.59 -13.92
CA THR A 33 -5.35 17.62 -15.28
C THR A 33 -6.87 17.68 -15.28
N ILE A 34 -7.43 18.15 -16.37
CA ILE A 34 -8.88 18.04 -16.61
C ILE A 34 -9.14 16.68 -17.26
N ALA A 35 -9.60 15.73 -16.46
CA ALA A 35 -9.97 14.40 -16.92
C ALA A 35 -11.41 14.42 -17.48
N ARG A 36 -11.60 13.84 -18.66
CA ARG A 36 -12.90 13.68 -19.29
C ARG A 36 -13.43 12.28 -19.07
N VAL A 37 -14.46 12.17 -18.24
CA VAL A 37 -15.05 10.90 -17.81
C VAL A 37 -16.41 10.70 -18.47
N PRO A 38 -16.67 9.58 -19.15
CA PRO A 38 -18.00 9.30 -19.70
C PRO A 38 -19.00 9.06 -18.56
N PRO A 39 -20.20 9.67 -18.60
CA PRO A 39 -21.14 9.67 -17.47
C PRO A 39 -21.69 8.30 -17.08
N ALA A 40 -21.65 7.31 -17.96
CA ALA A 40 -22.22 5.97 -17.71
C ALA A 40 -21.19 4.83 -17.71
N GLY A 41 -19.87 5.12 -17.66
CA GLY A 41 -18.84 4.08 -17.70
C GLY A 41 -18.84 3.19 -18.96
N GLY A 42 -19.66 3.55 -19.96
CA GLY A 42 -19.92 2.78 -21.16
C GLY A 42 -19.05 3.17 -22.36
N ARG A 43 -19.42 2.62 -23.53
CA ARG A 43 -18.74 2.89 -24.80
C ARG A 43 -18.75 4.38 -25.13
N LYS A 44 -17.61 4.88 -25.60
CA LYS A 44 -17.47 6.28 -26.07
C LYS A 44 -18.37 6.52 -27.27
N HIS A 45 -19.44 7.32 -27.12
CA HIS A 45 -20.23 7.82 -28.22
C HIS A 45 -19.77 9.23 -28.56
N PRO A 46 -19.65 9.59 -29.85
CA PRO A 46 -19.15 10.92 -30.27
C PRO A 46 -20.00 12.09 -29.78
N GLU A 47 -21.30 11.88 -29.57
CA GLU A 47 -22.24 12.93 -29.16
C GLU A 47 -22.48 13.03 -27.65
N GLN A 48 -21.80 12.21 -26.85
CA GLN A 48 -22.03 12.16 -25.40
C GLN A 48 -21.23 13.27 -24.69
N LYS A 49 -21.91 14.06 -23.86
CA LYS A 49 -21.23 15.04 -23.00
C LYS A 49 -20.42 14.34 -21.95
N TYR A 50 -19.12 14.57 -21.94
CA TYR A 50 -18.20 14.08 -20.88
C TYR A 50 -18.30 14.95 -19.64
N LEU A 51 -18.15 14.32 -18.47
CA LEU A 51 -17.91 15.04 -17.23
C LEU A 51 -16.45 15.45 -17.19
N GLU A 52 -16.20 16.74 -16.99
CA GLU A 52 -14.85 17.26 -16.78
C GLU A 52 -14.55 17.27 -15.29
N LEU A 53 -13.48 16.59 -14.90
CA LEU A 53 -12.99 16.51 -13.53
C LEU A 53 -11.60 17.12 -13.47
N ASP A 54 -11.45 18.21 -12.75
CA ASP A 54 -10.15 18.81 -12.44
C ASP A 54 -9.51 18.07 -11.25
N THR A 55 -8.34 17.48 -11.47
CA THR A 55 -7.61 16.71 -10.45
C THR A 55 -6.61 17.54 -9.66
N THR A 56 -6.46 18.84 -9.93
CA THR A 56 -5.44 19.72 -9.32
C THR A 56 -5.53 19.78 -7.81
N ASN A 57 -6.75 19.77 -7.25
CA ASN A 57 -6.98 19.89 -5.81
C ASN A 57 -7.50 18.59 -5.18
N ILE A 58 -7.16 17.43 -5.75
CA ILE A 58 -7.56 16.14 -5.21
C ILE A 58 -6.40 15.59 -4.34
N LEU A 59 -6.72 15.18 -3.11
CA LEU A 59 -5.78 14.46 -2.27
C LEU A 59 -5.68 13.00 -2.72
N PHE A 60 -4.47 12.55 -3.03
CA PHE A 60 -4.18 11.16 -3.37
C PHE A 60 -3.55 10.43 -2.18
N ILE A 61 -4.17 9.35 -1.75
CA ILE A 61 -3.65 8.46 -0.72
C ILE A 61 -3.38 7.10 -1.37
N CYS A 62 -2.11 6.71 -1.42
CA CYS A 62 -1.66 5.49 -2.06
C CYS A 62 -1.22 4.50 -0.98
N GLY A 63 -1.83 3.33 -0.92
CA GLY A 63 -1.46 2.24 -0.01
C GLY A 63 -0.96 1.02 -0.75
N GLY A 64 -0.12 0.22 -0.08
CA GLY A 64 0.37 -1.06 -0.56
C GLY A 64 1.12 -1.82 0.53
N ALA A 65 1.28 -3.12 0.38
CA ALA A 65 2.00 -3.97 1.32
C ALA A 65 3.53 -3.84 1.18
N PHE A 66 4.04 -3.47 0.00
CA PHE A 66 5.46 -3.29 -0.30
C PHE A 66 6.35 -4.43 0.21
N VAL A 67 5.95 -5.66 -0.04
CA VAL A 67 6.67 -6.87 0.40
C VAL A 67 8.13 -6.82 -0.09
N GLY A 68 9.09 -6.96 0.85
CA GLY A 68 10.53 -6.88 0.56
C GLY A 68 11.13 -5.46 0.66
N LEU A 69 10.35 -4.41 0.84
CA LEU A 69 10.86 -3.05 1.07
C LEU A 69 11.65 -2.97 2.37
N GLN A 70 11.21 -3.67 3.42
CA GLN A 70 11.89 -3.74 4.72
C GLN A 70 13.33 -4.25 4.56
N ASP A 71 13.56 -5.24 3.70
CA ASP A 71 14.90 -5.80 3.45
C ASP A 71 15.82 -4.77 2.79
N ILE A 72 15.27 -3.96 1.87
CA ILE A 72 16.01 -2.88 1.19
C ILE A 72 16.43 -1.83 2.22
N VAL A 73 15.52 -1.42 3.09
CA VAL A 73 15.77 -0.44 4.16
C VAL A 73 16.81 -0.97 5.14
N THR A 74 16.68 -2.22 5.58
CA THR A 74 17.62 -2.88 6.51
C THR A 74 19.01 -2.98 5.90
N LYS A 75 19.14 -3.40 4.64
CA LYS A 75 20.42 -3.45 3.92
C LYS A 75 21.09 -2.09 3.82
N ARG A 76 20.34 -1.00 3.66
CA ARG A 76 20.87 0.36 3.64
C ARG A 76 21.50 0.73 5.00
N HIS A 77 20.81 0.42 6.09
CA HIS A 77 21.30 0.71 7.44
C HIS A 77 22.52 -0.13 7.81
N THR A 78 22.56 -1.40 7.40
CA THR A 78 23.70 -2.30 7.66
C THR A 78 24.95 -1.85 6.90
N LYS A 79 24.82 -1.42 5.63
CA LYS A 79 25.96 -0.95 4.83
C LYS A 79 26.64 0.32 5.38
N LYS A 80 25.92 1.17 6.11
CA LYS A 80 26.50 2.37 6.75
C LYS A 80 27.42 2.04 7.92
N ASN A 81 27.40 0.83 8.45
CA ASN A 81 28.22 0.40 9.59
C ASN A 81 29.54 -0.28 9.17
N PHE A 82 29.86 -0.40 7.88
CA PHE A 82 31.13 -0.89 7.37
C PHE A 82 32.15 0.27 7.23
N GLY A 83 32.52 0.88 8.35
CA GLY A 83 33.69 1.75 8.46
C GLY A 83 34.73 1.04 9.33
N PHE A 84 36.01 1.18 8.99
CA PHE A 84 37.19 0.66 9.72
C PHE A 84 37.25 1.24 11.14
N SER A 85 36.42 0.81 12.06
CA SER A 85 36.59 1.01 13.48
C SER A 85 36.72 -0.36 14.14
N ALA A 86 37.90 -0.57 14.72
CA ALA A 86 38.36 -1.79 15.38
C ALA A 86 37.64 -2.09 16.71
N ASP A 87 36.33 -2.01 16.75
CA ASP A 87 35.50 -2.50 17.85
C ASP A 87 34.63 -3.65 17.33
N ALA A 88 35.32 -4.79 17.06
CA ALA A 88 34.70 -6.04 16.59
C ALA A 88 33.79 -6.71 17.63
N ASP A 89 33.61 -6.12 18.83
CA ASP A 89 32.86 -6.71 19.94
C ASP A 89 31.51 -6.06 20.23
N ARG A 90 31.11 -5.05 19.46
CA ARG A 90 29.69 -4.67 19.47
C ARG A 90 28.96 -5.55 18.49
N ALA A 91 28.59 -6.77 18.97
CA ALA A 91 27.55 -7.56 18.38
C ALA A 91 26.46 -6.61 17.86
N VAL A 92 26.29 -6.61 16.53
CA VAL A 92 25.18 -5.91 15.87
C VAL A 92 23.92 -6.40 16.58
N LYS A 93 23.48 -5.68 17.61
CA LYS A 93 22.12 -5.84 18.10
C LYS A 93 21.26 -5.62 16.89
N ALA A 94 20.67 -6.70 16.40
CA ALA A 94 19.59 -6.61 15.46
C ALA A 94 18.71 -5.43 15.93
N PRO A 95 18.36 -4.48 15.08
CA PRO A 95 17.53 -3.37 15.50
C PRO A 95 16.36 -3.98 16.25
N ASN A 96 16.17 -3.55 17.52
CA ASN A 96 15.08 -4.06 18.34
C ASN A 96 13.86 -4.17 17.45
N SER A 97 13.21 -5.32 17.44
CA SER A 97 12.10 -5.66 16.55
C SER A 97 10.95 -4.63 16.49
N ASN A 98 11.01 -3.60 17.32
CA ASN A 98 10.07 -2.49 17.38
C ASN A 98 10.57 -1.18 16.74
N THR A 99 11.78 -1.12 16.16
CA THR A 99 12.22 0.09 15.47
C THR A 99 11.81 0.00 14.01
N ILE A 100 10.68 0.60 13.71
CA ILE A 100 10.23 0.74 12.32
C ILE A 100 11.19 1.70 11.62
N LEU A 101 12.04 1.15 10.76
CA LEU A 101 12.94 1.92 9.92
C LEU A 101 12.11 2.57 8.81
N ARG A 102 12.06 3.90 8.78
CA ARG A 102 11.35 4.64 7.74
C ARG A 102 12.06 4.49 6.40
N PRO A 103 11.33 4.16 5.32
CA PRO A 103 11.89 4.13 3.99
C PRO A 103 12.18 5.56 3.52
N ASP A 104 13.34 5.73 2.90
CA ASP A 104 13.67 6.93 2.18
C ASP A 104 13.19 6.84 0.71
N PRO A 105 13.08 7.96 -0.01
CA PRO A 105 12.75 7.96 -1.44
C PRO A 105 13.61 7.02 -2.27
N GLU A 106 14.90 6.91 -1.95
CA GLU A 106 15.83 5.99 -2.63
C GLU A 106 15.47 4.51 -2.46
N ASP A 107 14.89 4.13 -1.32
CA ASP A 107 14.48 2.75 -1.07
C ASP A 107 13.27 2.39 -1.94
N LEU A 108 12.34 3.33 -2.14
CA LEU A 108 11.21 3.18 -3.03
C LEU A 108 11.65 3.07 -4.49
N ILE A 109 12.67 3.84 -4.90
CA ILE A 109 13.27 3.74 -6.24
C ILE A 109 13.92 2.37 -6.43
N LYS A 110 14.66 1.87 -5.42
CA LYS A 110 15.25 0.52 -5.45
C LYS A 110 14.19 -0.58 -5.46
N TYR A 111 13.04 -0.32 -4.87
CA TYR A 111 11.90 -1.23 -4.90
C TYR A 111 11.29 -1.33 -6.32
N GLY A 112 11.49 -0.31 -7.16
CA GLY A 112 11.02 -0.27 -8.54
C GLY A 112 10.03 0.83 -8.86
N MET A 113 9.91 1.82 -7.99
CA MET A 113 9.14 3.03 -8.30
C MET A 113 10.00 4.01 -9.11
N ILE A 114 9.40 4.70 -10.07
CA ILE A 114 10.15 5.73 -10.84
C ILE A 114 10.34 6.99 -9.98
N PRO A 115 11.49 7.67 -10.13
CA PRO A 115 11.82 8.85 -9.32
C PRO A 115 10.77 9.95 -9.38
N GLU A 116 10.19 10.20 -10.55
CA GLU A 116 9.17 11.21 -10.78
C GLU A 116 7.91 10.91 -9.96
N PHE A 117 7.51 9.63 -9.89
CA PHE A 117 6.35 9.20 -9.13
C PHE A 117 6.58 9.35 -7.62
N VAL A 118 7.76 8.96 -7.13
CA VAL A 118 8.15 9.13 -5.73
C VAL A 118 8.18 10.62 -5.36
N GLY A 119 8.68 11.48 -6.25
CA GLY A 119 8.72 12.92 -6.04
C GLY A 119 7.34 13.58 -5.92
N ARG A 120 6.29 12.98 -6.51
CA ARG A 120 4.91 13.46 -6.40
C ARG A 120 4.16 12.94 -5.16
N LEU A 121 4.72 11.97 -4.46
CA LEU A 121 4.19 11.42 -3.22
C LEU A 121 5.19 11.63 -2.07
N PRO A 122 5.44 12.87 -1.64
CA PRO A 122 6.54 13.20 -0.74
C PRO A 122 6.31 12.73 0.70
N VAL A 123 5.07 12.44 1.08
CA VAL A 123 4.73 12.00 2.43
C VAL A 123 4.63 10.49 2.45
N VAL A 124 5.60 9.83 3.08
CA VAL A 124 5.62 8.38 3.27
C VAL A 124 5.38 8.06 4.73
N ALA A 125 4.34 7.27 4.99
CA ALA A 125 3.99 6.78 6.32
C ALA A 125 4.10 5.25 6.36
N MET A 126 4.71 4.73 7.41
CA MET A 126 4.71 3.29 7.72
C MET A 126 3.59 2.99 8.69
N LEU A 127 2.91 1.89 8.47
CA LEU A 127 1.92 1.35 9.40
C LEU A 127 2.57 0.24 10.23
N ASN A 128 2.20 0.18 11.50
CA ASN A 128 2.59 -0.91 12.38
C ASN A 128 1.82 -2.19 12.05
N GLU A 129 2.36 -3.33 12.42
CA GLU A 129 1.61 -4.57 12.42
C GLU A 129 0.42 -4.45 13.37
N LEU A 130 -0.70 -5.06 12.98
CA LEU A 130 -1.91 -5.05 13.78
C LEU A 130 -1.74 -6.00 14.98
N THR A 131 -2.15 -5.54 16.16
CA THR A 131 -2.25 -6.39 17.33
C THR A 131 -3.56 -7.17 17.34
N GLU A 132 -3.67 -8.21 18.18
CA GLU A 132 -4.91 -8.97 18.35
C GLU A 132 -6.10 -8.03 18.72
N ASP A 133 -5.86 -7.06 19.61
CA ASP A 133 -6.89 -6.09 20.01
C ASP A 133 -7.31 -5.17 18.85
N ASP A 134 -6.37 -4.77 18.00
CA ASP A 134 -6.67 -4.00 16.78
C ASP A 134 -7.55 -4.81 15.83
N LEU A 135 -7.26 -6.11 15.66
CA LEU A 135 -8.06 -7.01 14.81
C LEU A 135 -9.48 -7.18 15.38
N VAL A 136 -9.62 -7.39 16.69
CA VAL A 136 -10.93 -7.42 17.36
C VAL A 136 -11.70 -6.11 17.14
N HIS A 137 -11.00 -4.97 17.25
CA HIS A 137 -11.60 -3.67 16.99
C HIS A 137 -12.09 -3.52 15.56
N ILE A 138 -11.30 -3.94 14.57
CA ILE A 138 -11.66 -3.91 13.14
C ILE A 138 -12.86 -4.82 12.86
N LEU A 139 -12.93 -5.98 13.49
CA LEU A 139 -14.04 -6.92 13.31
C LEU A 139 -15.38 -6.40 13.86
N THR A 140 -15.38 -5.56 14.91
CA THR A 140 -16.58 -5.22 15.68
C THR A 140 -17.01 -3.77 15.59
N LYS A 141 -16.07 -2.80 15.60
CA LYS A 141 -16.37 -1.38 15.81
C LYS A 141 -16.80 -0.61 14.55
N PRO A 142 -16.16 -0.76 13.38
CA PRO A 142 -16.52 0.03 12.20
C PRO A 142 -18.01 -0.03 11.86
N LYS A 143 -18.50 1.04 11.21
CA LYS A 143 -19.92 1.12 10.79
C LYS A 143 -20.32 -0.09 9.94
N ASN A 144 -19.47 -0.51 9.03
CA ASN A 144 -19.64 -1.65 8.13
C ASN A 144 -18.65 -2.78 8.46
N CYS A 145 -18.50 -3.14 9.75
CA CYS A 145 -17.63 -4.24 10.14
C CYS A 145 -18.13 -5.59 9.60
N ILE A 146 -17.21 -6.53 9.44
CA ILE A 146 -17.51 -7.86 8.88
C ILE A 146 -18.61 -8.56 9.68
N VAL A 147 -18.55 -8.54 11.00
CA VAL A 147 -19.57 -9.14 11.87
C VAL A 147 -20.99 -8.62 11.55
N LYS A 148 -21.13 -7.30 11.37
CA LYS A 148 -22.43 -6.71 11.04
C LYS A 148 -22.90 -7.07 9.62
N GLN A 149 -21.96 -7.19 8.68
CA GLN A 149 -22.28 -7.62 7.32
C GLN A 149 -22.81 -9.05 7.30
N TYR A 150 -22.14 -9.98 8.00
CA TYR A 150 -22.62 -11.37 8.10
C TYR A 150 -23.96 -11.46 8.85
N LYS A 151 -24.14 -10.75 9.95
CA LYS A 151 -25.45 -10.71 10.64
C LYS A 151 -26.57 -10.27 9.69
N LYS A 152 -26.32 -9.25 8.87
CA LYS A 152 -27.29 -8.78 7.88
C LYS A 152 -27.55 -9.81 6.79
N LEU A 153 -26.49 -10.48 6.30
CA LEU A 153 -26.59 -11.50 5.26
C LEU A 153 -27.46 -12.68 5.75
N PHE A 154 -27.16 -13.22 6.93
CA PHE A 154 -27.94 -14.32 7.52
C PHE A 154 -29.40 -13.93 7.82
N ALA A 155 -29.63 -12.67 8.23
CA ALA A 155 -30.99 -12.17 8.44
C ALA A 155 -31.83 -12.16 7.15
N LEU A 156 -31.22 -12.01 5.97
CA LEU A 156 -31.94 -12.12 4.68
C LEU A 156 -32.45 -13.54 4.43
N ASP A 157 -31.77 -14.55 4.96
CA ASP A 157 -32.17 -15.94 4.88
C ASP A 157 -33.05 -16.39 6.08
N GLY A 158 -33.48 -15.42 6.91
CA GLY A 158 -34.31 -15.67 8.08
C GLY A 158 -33.58 -16.32 9.27
N VAL A 159 -32.25 -16.27 9.26
CA VAL A 159 -31.37 -16.84 10.31
C VAL A 159 -30.81 -15.71 11.17
N GLU A 160 -30.91 -15.85 12.50
CA GLU A 160 -30.30 -14.95 13.45
C GLU A 160 -28.86 -15.45 13.77
N LEU A 161 -27.85 -14.66 13.40
CA LEU A 161 -26.45 -14.96 13.68
C LEU A 161 -25.99 -14.20 14.92
N GLU A 162 -25.57 -14.93 15.95
CA GLU A 162 -24.90 -14.37 17.12
C GLU A 162 -23.43 -14.80 17.13
N ILE A 163 -22.51 -13.82 17.25
CA ILE A 163 -21.07 -14.06 17.38
C ILE A 163 -20.65 -13.51 18.73
N THR A 164 -20.18 -14.39 19.61
CA THR A 164 -19.71 -14.02 20.96
C THR A 164 -18.35 -13.32 20.90
N ASP A 165 -18.02 -12.56 21.94
CA ASP A 165 -16.71 -11.89 22.04
C ASP A 165 -15.55 -12.89 22.05
N GLU A 166 -15.76 -14.09 22.60
CA GLU A 166 -14.77 -15.17 22.56
C GLU A 166 -14.51 -15.68 21.13
N ALA A 167 -15.58 -15.83 20.34
CA ALA A 167 -15.48 -16.20 18.93
C ALA A 167 -14.76 -15.14 18.12
N VAL A 168 -15.03 -13.85 18.36
CA VAL A 168 -14.32 -12.75 17.70
C VAL A 168 -12.84 -12.78 18.02
N ARG A 169 -12.45 -13.02 19.27
CA ARG A 169 -11.03 -13.16 19.67
C ARG A 169 -10.37 -14.38 19.06
N ALA A 170 -11.09 -15.50 18.95
CA ALA A 170 -10.57 -16.70 18.28
C ALA A 170 -10.26 -16.43 16.80
N ILE A 171 -11.17 -15.73 16.10
CA ILE A 171 -10.97 -15.32 14.69
C ILE A 171 -9.79 -14.35 14.55
N ALA A 172 -9.59 -13.44 15.51
CA ALA A 172 -8.51 -12.48 15.47
C ALA A 172 -7.12 -13.11 15.68
N LYS A 173 -7.05 -14.31 16.28
CA LYS A 173 -5.79 -15.06 16.52
C LYS A 173 -5.34 -15.88 15.32
N GLU A 174 -6.23 -16.25 14.43
CA GLU A 174 -5.97 -17.05 13.23
C GLU A 174 -5.46 -16.17 12.07
#